data_9f739d5c8ad5b109e2160ea3f9d89a73
#
_entry.id   9f739d5c8ad5b109e2160ea3f9d89a73
#
_cell.length_a   1.000
_cell.length_b   1.000
_cell.length_c   1.000
_cell.angle_alpha   90.00
_cell.angle_beta   90.00
_cell.angle_gamma   90.00
#
_symmetry.space_group_name_H-M   'P 1'
#
loop_
_entity.id
_entity.type
_entity.pdbx_description
1 polymer ?
#
loop_
_entity_poly.entity_id
_entity_poly.type
_entity_poly.pdbx_seq_one_letter_code
_entity_poly.pdbx_strand_id
1 'polypeptide(L)'
;VLIKTREGRPIKVESNSLAKTCGGINARVQASVLDLYDNQRVVGPQKDGQAISWGELTAEVSQKLEALKGTDKSIVLLTQTFASPSTSKLISEFKQKYTNVSHVVYDAISESAAADAFQNKYGKRGLVNYDFSKAQTIVSIGADFLGDWQGGGFDAAYAKGRVPKNGKMSRHTQFEANMSLSGANADNRVALKPSQQKVVLAKLYGKLFGTSVGGVLPANLQTAVDRAASELLKAGSNAVVLTGIQDVNAQNIVLAINEKLDSKAFDTAHPTQTRLGNDKAVANLVSDMNAGTVGAVIMAGVNPAYTLPNATAFIEGLKQTELSVAFSMKNDETASVSQYVAAA
;
A
#
# COMPACT_ATOMS: atom_id res chain seq x y z
N VAL A 1 0.64 18.75 3.56
CA VAL A 1 -0.71 19.32 3.29
C VAL A 1 -0.84 20.68 3.93
N LEU A 2 -1.77 21.49 3.44
CA LEU A 2 -2.24 22.73 4.05
C LEU A 2 -3.66 22.51 4.54
N ILE A 3 -3.98 23.01 5.73
CA ILE A 3 -5.32 22.90 6.30
C ILE A 3 -5.99 24.27 6.22
N LYS A 4 -7.05 24.34 5.42
CA LYS A 4 -7.90 25.55 5.37
C LYS A 4 -8.85 25.54 6.55
N THR A 5 -8.87 26.64 7.29
CA THR A 5 -9.77 26.81 8.44
C THR A 5 -10.74 27.96 8.21
N ARG A 6 -11.91 27.88 8.85
CA ARG A 6 -12.87 28.96 8.94
C ARG A 6 -13.28 29.08 10.41
N GLU A 7 -13.11 30.29 10.98
CA GLU A 7 -13.40 30.54 12.40
C GLU A 7 -12.74 29.49 13.33
N GLY A 8 -11.46 29.12 13.02
CA GLY A 8 -10.71 28.12 13.78
C GLY A 8 -11.06 26.66 13.46
N ARG A 9 -12.06 26.39 12.62
CA ARG A 9 -12.48 25.02 12.27
C ARG A 9 -11.82 24.55 10.97
N PRO A 10 -11.12 23.43 10.96
CA PRO A 10 -10.61 22.80 9.73
C PRO A 10 -11.77 22.43 8.81
N ILE A 11 -11.73 22.87 7.54
CA ILE A 11 -12.81 22.61 6.57
C ILE A 11 -12.33 21.95 5.29
N LYS A 12 -11.04 22.00 4.98
CA LYS A 12 -10.49 21.42 3.76
C LYS A 12 -9.01 21.13 3.91
N VAL A 13 -8.59 20.04 3.29
CA VAL A 13 -7.17 19.69 3.11
C VAL A 13 -6.76 20.07 1.69
N GLU A 14 -5.65 20.77 1.53
CA GLU A 14 -5.11 21.19 0.24
C GLU A 14 -3.66 20.73 0.07
N SER A 15 -3.21 20.61 -1.18
CA SER A 15 -1.82 20.32 -1.48
C SER A 15 -0.90 21.46 -1.04
N ASN A 16 0.30 21.11 -0.56
CA ASN A 16 1.32 22.09 -0.20
C ASN A 16 2.32 22.24 -1.34
N SER A 17 2.26 23.37 -2.04
CA SER A 17 3.18 23.68 -3.15
C SER A 17 4.65 23.83 -2.71
N LEU A 18 4.89 24.03 -1.41
CA LEU A 18 6.24 24.11 -0.83
C LEU A 18 6.81 22.73 -0.48
N ALA A 19 6.01 21.67 -0.58
CA ALA A 19 6.50 20.31 -0.35
C ALA A 19 7.49 19.90 -1.45
N LYS A 20 8.63 19.35 -1.04
CA LYS A 20 9.67 18.88 -1.99
C LYS A 20 9.30 17.59 -2.70
N THR A 21 8.32 16.85 -2.20
CA THR A 21 7.77 15.64 -2.79
C THR A 21 6.49 15.97 -3.55
N CYS A 22 6.05 15.07 -4.43
CA CYS A 22 4.85 15.24 -5.26
C CYS A 22 3.73 15.98 -4.54
N GLY A 23 3.33 17.12 -5.09
CA GLY A 23 2.38 18.06 -4.45
C GLY A 23 0.92 17.64 -4.56
N GLY A 24 0.63 16.40 -4.95
CA GLY A 24 -0.73 15.87 -5.06
C GLY A 24 -1.29 15.43 -3.70
N ILE A 25 -2.60 15.54 -3.55
CA ILE A 25 -3.36 14.92 -2.46
C ILE A 25 -4.48 14.10 -3.08
N ASN A 26 -4.70 12.91 -2.53
CA ASN A 26 -5.78 12.04 -2.98
C ASN A 26 -7.10 12.33 -2.25
N ALA A 27 -8.18 11.71 -2.70
CA ALA A 27 -9.51 11.89 -2.12
C ALA A 27 -9.58 11.52 -0.63
N ARG A 28 -8.83 10.50 -0.18
CA ARG A 28 -8.78 10.10 1.23
C ARG A 28 -8.17 11.18 2.11
N VAL A 29 -7.06 11.78 1.66
CA VAL A 29 -6.44 12.90 2.37
C VAL A 29 -7.39 14.09 2.44
N GLN A 30 -8.12 14.39 1.36
CA GLN A 30 -9.12 15.46 1.39
C GLN A 30 -10.28 15.15 2.34
N ALA A 31 -10.75 13.90 2.36
CA ALA A 31 -11.85 13.47 3.23
C ALA A 31 -11.47 13.37 4.71
N SER A 32 -10.17 13.29 5.05
CA SER A 32 -9.72 13.08 6.45
C SER A 32 -10.17 14.20 7.41
N VAL A 33 -10.49 15.38 6.90
CA VAL A 33 -11.05 16.47 7.73
C VAL A 33 -12.41 16.09 8.33
N LEU A 34 -13.18 15.21 7.67
CA LEU A 34 -14.51 14.76 8.14
C LEU A 34 -14.43 13.94 9.43
N ASP A 35 -13.32 13.26 9.66
CA ASP A 35 -13.12 12.46 10.88
C ASP A 35 -13.12 13.34 12.15
N LEU A 36 -12.78 14.63 12.04
CA LEU A 36 -12.83 15.57 13.15
C LEU A 36 -14.25 15.88 13.61
N TYR A 37 -15.23 15.70 12.72
CA TYR A 37 -16.65 16.07 12.94
C TYR A 37 -17.56 14.84 13.08
N ASP A 38 -16.97 13.64 13.10
CA ASP A 38 -17.73 12.43 13.30
C ASP A 38 -18.17 12.30 14.77
N ASN A 39 -19.48 12.24 15.00
CA ASN A 39 -20.06 12.08 16.33
C ASN A 39 -19.88 10.68 16.93
N GLN A 40 -19.41 9.71 16.11
CA GLN A 40 -19.09 8.35 16.57
C GLN A 40 -17.62 8.18 16.99
N ARG A 41 -16.87 9.28 17.08
CA ARG A 41 -15.49 9.23 17.58
C ARG A 41 -15.45 8.75 19.02
N VAL A 42 -14.47 7.89 19.31
CA VAL A 42 -14.11 7.51 20.68
C VAL A 42 -13.56 8.73 21.40
N VAL A 43 -14.21 9.16 22.48
CA VAL A 43 -13.85 10.39 23.21
C VAL A 43 -12.83 10.19 24.31
N GLY A 44 -12.55 8.94 24.70
CA GLY A 44 -11.59 8.59 25.74
C GLY A 44 -11.28 7.10 25.74
N PRO A 45 -10.32 6.65 26.56
CA PRO A 45 -9.93 5.25 26.60
C PRO A 45 -11.04 4.38 27.18
N GLN A 46 -11.07 3.12 26.73
CA GLN A 46 -12.03 2.11 27.17
C GLN A 46 -11.32 0.81 27.52
N LYS A 47 -11.90 0.05 28.45
CA LYS A 47 -11.56 -1.33 28.78
C LYS A 47 -12.84 -2.16 28.72
N ASP A 48 -12.84 -3.22 27.91
CA ASP A 48 -14.00 -4.11 27.72
C ASP A 48 -15.30 -3.32 27.44
N GLY A 49 -15.19 -2.27 26.61
CA GLY A 49 -16.29 -1.37 26.24
C GLY A 49 -16.70 -0.35 27.31
N GLN A 50 -16.07 -0.32 28.47
CA GLN A 50 -16.34 0.63 29.55
C GLN A 50 -15.30 1.75 29.58
N ALA A 51 -15.75 2.99 29.78
CA ALA A 51 -14.85 4.14 29.88
C ALA A 51 -13.93 4.03 31.10
N ILE A 52 -12.63 4.30 30.89
CA ILE A 52 -11.61 4.39 31.93
C ILE A 52 -10.79 5.67 31.77
N SER A 53 -9.98 6.00 32.77
CA SER A 53 -9.05 7.13 32.66
C SER A 53 -7.79 6.75 31.86
N TRP A 54 -7.11 7.74 31.29
CA TRP A 54 -5.80 7.54 30.66
C TRP A 54 -4.73 7.01 31.63
N GLY A 55 -4.83 7.38 32.91
CA GLY A 55 -3.96 6.89 33.97
C GLY A 55 -4.12 5.39 34.18
N GLU A 56 -5.36 4.91 34.27
CA GLU A 56 -5.70 3.48 34.42
C GLU A 56 -5.25 2.70 33.19
N LEU A 57 -5.58 3.17 31.96
CA LEU A 57 -5.13 2.52 30.74
C LEU A 57 -3.60 2.35 30.73
N THR A 58 -2.87 3.44 31.00
CA THR A 58 -1.40 3.43 30.95
C THR A 58 -0.82 2.49 32.01
N ALA A 59 -1.34 2.50 33.22
CA ALA A 59 -0.86 1.66 34.31
C ALA A 59 -1.09 0.17 33.99
N GLU A 60 -2.31 -0.21 33.60
CA GLU A 60 -2.65 -1.61 33.34
C GLU A 60 -1.93 -2.17 32.10
N VAL A 61 -1.88 -1.42 31.00
CA VAL A 61 -1.15 -1.81 29.78
C VAL A 61 0.34 -1.96 30.07
N SER A 62 0.94 -0.99 30.79
CA SER A 62 2.35 -1.07 31.17
C SER A 62 2.66 -2.28 32.04
N GLN A 63 1.81 -2.57 33.04
CA GLN A 63 1.94 -3.74 33.92
C GLN A 63 1.89 -5.04 33.12
N LYS A 64 0.94 -5.20 32.20
CA LYS A 64 0.83 -6.40 31.36
C LYS A 64 2.02 -6.55 30.41
N LEU A 65 2.52 -5.46 29.83
CA LEU A 65 3.71 -5.49 28.97
C LEU A 65 4.99 -5.86 29.76
N GLU A 66 5.16 -5.33 30.97
CA GLU A 66 6.29 -5.72 31.82
C GLU A 66 6.21 -7.20 32.22
N ALA A 67 5.01 -7.74 32.47
CA ALA A 67 4.82 -9.16 32.78
C ALA A 67 5.18 -10.08 31.61
N LEU A 68 5.00 -9.61 30.36
CA LEU A 68 5.36 -10.36 29.16
C LEU A 68 6.86 -10.25 28.81
N LYS A 69 7.57 -9.32 29.40
CA LYS A 69 8.98 -9.07 29.12
C LYS A 69 9.84 -10.28 29.48
N GLY A 70 10.57 -10.81 28.50
CA GLY A 70 11.46 -11.96 28.68
C GLY A 70 10.73 -13.31 28.79
N THR A 71 9.43 -13.36 28.53
CA THR A 71 8.68 -14.62 28.36
C THR A 71 8.84 -15.15 26.93
N ASP A 72 8.41 -16.39 26.71
CA ASP A 72 8.39 -17.02 25.36
C ASP A 72 7.30 -16.43 24.45
N LYS A 73 6.38 -15.62 24.98
CA LYS A 73 5.31 -15.00 24.22
C LYS A 73 5.78 -13.70 23.56
N SER A 74 5.44 -13.52 22.31
CA SER A 74 5.78 -12.30 21.58
C SER A 74 4.81 -11.15 21.86
N ILE A 75 5.33 -9.92 21.81
CA ILE A 75 4.54 -8.68 21.75
C ILE A 75 4.53 -8.21 20.31
N VAL A 76 3.38 -8.00 19.71
CA VAL A 76 3.25 -7.59 18.31
C VAL A 76 2.70 -6.18 18.21
N LEU A 77 3.42 -5.32 17.48
CA LEU A 77 2.89 -4.06 16.98
C LEU A 77 2.32 -4.32 15.58
N LEU A 78 1.00 -4.26 15.42
CA LEU A 78 0.31 -4.39 14.14
C LEU A 78 -0.15 -3.02 13.67
N THR A 79 0.48 -2.47 12.64
CA THR A 79 0.20 -1.11 12.19
C THR A 79 -0.01 -1.04 10.69
N GLN A 80 -0.70 -0.01 10.23
CA GLN A 80 -0.60 0.39 8.82
C GLN A 80 0.82 0.86 8.50
N THR A 81 1.10 1.07 7.21
CA THR A 81 2.35 1.72 6.80
C THR A 81 2.43 3.13 7.38
N PHE A 82 3.46 3.40 8.16
CA PHE A 82 3.81 4.73 8.65
C PHE A 82 5.11 5.21 7.99
N ALA A 83 5.02 6.16 7.05
CA ALA A 83 6.18 6.81 6.45
C ALA A 83 6.66 8.01 7.29
N SER A 84 6.63 7.87 8.61
CA SER A 84 7.00 8.91 9.59
C SER A 84 8.29 8.55 10.31
N PRO A 85 9.36 9.38 10.20
CA PRO A 85 10.60 9.14 10.91
C PRO A 85 10.44 9.14 12.44
N SER A 86 9.56 9.99 12.98
CA SER A 86 9.30 10.02 14.42
C SER A 86 8.57 8.76 14.91
N THR A 87 7.58 8.27 14.17
CA THR A 87 6.90 7.01 14.48
C THR A 87 7.86 5.82 14.38
N SER A 88 8.72 5.80 13.36
CA SER A 88 9.74 4.74 13.21
C SER A 88 10.74 4.75 14.37
N LYS A 89 11.13 5.93 14.86
CA LYS A 89 11.98 6.06 16.03
C LYS A 89 11.27 5.54 17.29
N LEU A 90 10.01 5.91 17.50
CA LEU A 90 9.21 5.43 18.65
C LEU A 90 9.09 3.89 18.65
N ILE A 91 8.81 3.29 17.49
CA ILE A 91 8.75 1.83 17.34
C ILE A 91 10.11 1.20 17.67
N SER A 92 11.21 1.82 17.21
CA SER A 92 12.57 1.35 17.52
C SER A 92 12.88 1.41 19.04
N GLU A 93 12.52 2.48 19.71
CA GLU A 93 12.68 2.65 21.16
C GLU A 93 11.83 1.64 21.94
N PHE A 94 10.59 1.39 21.49
CA PHE A 94 9.72 0.37 22.08
C PHE A 94 10.35 -1.04 21.96
N LYS A 95 10.90 -1.38 20.78
CA LYS A 95 11.62 -2.65 20.56
C LYS A 95 12.90 -2.79 21.37
N GLN A 96 13.56 -1.69 21.72
CA GLN A 96 14.70 -1.70 22.62
C GLN A 96 14.30 -1.94 24.07
N LYS A 97 13.15 -1.40 24.48
CA LYS A 97 12.63 -1.61 25.85
C LYS A 97 12.13 -3.04 26.06
N TYR A 98 11.49 -3.63 25.07
CA TYR A 98 10.94 -4.98 25.11
C TYR A 98 11.58 -5.82 24.00
N THR A 99 12.42 -6.79 24.37
CA THR A 99 13.25 -7.55 23.40
C THR A 99 12.47 -8.58 22.58
N ASN A 100 11.28 -8.98 23.05
CA ASN A 100 10.39 -9.92 22.39
C ASN A 100 9.31 -9.25 21.51
N VAL A 101 9.58 -8.01 21.03
CA VAL A 101 8.68 -7.25 20.16
C VAL A 101 8.94 -7.51 18.69
N SER A 102 7.91 -7.85 17.95
CA SER A 102 7.86 -7.81 16.48
C SER A 102 6.97 -6.68 15.98
N HIS A 103 7.30 -6.12 14.81
CA HIS A 103 6.48 -5.13 14.14
C HIS A 103 5.97 -5.72 12.83
N VAL A 104 4.66 -5.85 12.71
CA VAL A 104 3.97 -6.35 11.52
C VAL A 104 3.22 -5.19 10.87
N VAL A 105 3.49 -4.96 9.59
CA VAL A 105 2.81 -3.92 8.82
C VAL A 105 1.70 -4.55 7.99
N TYR A 106 0.49 -4.02 8.13
CA TYR A 106 -0.71 -4.44 7.43
C TYR A 106 -1.34 -3.28 6.69
N ASP A 107 -1.39 -3.36 5.38
CA ASP A 107 -2.16 -2.44 4.53
C ASP A 107 -3.34 -3.22 3.93
N ALA A 108 -4.57 -2.80 4.20
CA ALA A 108 -5.79 -3.48 3.73
C ALA A 108 -5.85 -3.57 2.20
N ILE A 109 -5.30 -2.57 1.49
CA ILE A 109 -5.03 -2.63 0.06
C ILE A 109 -3.54 -2.95 -0.09
N SER A 110 -3.25 -4.22 -0.37
CA SER A 110 -1.89 -4.73 -0.34
C SER A 110 -1.09 -4.37 -1.60
N GLU A 111 0.18 -3.99 -1.40
CA GLU A 111 1.23 -3.95 -2.42
C GLU A 111 2.40 -4.88 -2.03
N SER A 112 2.11 -5.91 -1.22
CA SER A 112 3.14 -6.80 -0.67
C SER A 112 3.97 -7.46 -1.76
N ALA A 113 3.34 -7.90 -2.86
CA ALA A 113 4.06 -8.54 -3.97
C ALA A 113 5.08 -7.58 -4.64
N ALA A 114 4.72 -6.31 -4.82
CA ALA A 114 5.62 -5.30 -5.37
C ALA A 114 6.76 -4.98 -4.39
N ALA A 115 6.44 -4.84 -3.09
CA ALA A 115 7.43 -4.58 -2.06
C ALA A 115 8.39 -5.77 -1.86
N ASP A 116 7.89 -7.02 -1.95
CA ASP A 116 8.70 -8.23 -1.88
C ASP A 116 9.65 -8.35 -3.09
N ALA A 117 9.15 -8.10 -4.30
CA ALA A 117 9.97 -8.10 -5.51
C ALA A 117 11.07 -7.03 -5.44
N PHE A 118 10.74 -5.84 -4.97
CA PHE A 118 11.70 -4.76 -4.76
C PHE A 118 12.76 -5.12 -3.72
N GLN A 119 12.34 -5.69 -2.58
CA GLN A 119 13.25 -6.13 -1.52
C GLN A 119 14.20 -7.24 -1.99
N ASN A 120 13.67 -8.23 -2.72
CA ASN A 120 14.48 -9.34 -3.25
C ASN A 120 15.56 -8.85 -4.22
N LYS A 121 15.26 -7.81 -4.98
CA LYS A 121 16.16 -7.30 -6.00
C LYS A 121 17.13 -6.22 -5.50
N TYR A 122 16.66 -5.32 -4.64
CA TYR A 122 17.44 -4.14 -4.20
C TYR A 122 17.83 -4.16 -2.72
N GLY A 123 17.49 -5.22 -1.97
CA GLY A 123 17.92 -5.42 -0.58
C GLY A 123 17.16 -4.60 0.47
N LYS A 124 16.19 -3.78 0.06
CA LYS A 124 15.36 -2.96 0.98
C LYS A 124 13.89 -3.03 0.57
N ARG A 125 12.98 -3.04 1.55
CA ARG A 125 11.55 -3.01 1.28
C ARG A 125 11.11 -1.62 0.86
N GLY A 126 10.39 -1.52 -0.25
CA GLY A 126 9.91 -0.27 -0.81
C GLY A 126 9.16 -0.51 -2.11
N LEU A 127 8.64 0.55 -2.70
CA LEU A 127 7.98 0.53 -4.01
C LEU A 127 8.77 1.42 -4.97
N VAL A 128 8.74 1.07 -6.24
CA VAL A 128 9.34 1.91 -7.29
C VAL A 128 8.69 3.31 -7.27
N ASN A 129 9.49 4.34 -7.37
CA ASN A 129 9.01 5.70 -7.56
C ASN A 129 8.85 5.98 -9.05
N TYR A 130 7.61 6.12 -9.51
CA TYR A 130 7.28 6.37 -10.91
C TYR A 130 7.07 7.86 -11.18
N ASP A 131 7.80 8.42 -12.15
CA ASP A 131 7.60 9.79 -12.64
C ASP A 131 7.07 9.78 -14.09
N PHE A 132 5.75 9.72 -14.24
CA PHE A 132 5.11 9.67 -15.56
C PHE A 132 5.35 10.91 -16.42
N SER A 133 5.82 12.02 -15.84
CA SER A 133 6.16 13.22 -16.63
C SER A 133 7.35 13.00 -17.56
N LYS A 134 8.16 11.97 -17.30
CA LYS A 134 9.31 11.56 -18.11
C LYS A 134 8.98 10.49 -19.15
N ALA A 135 7.76 9.94 -19.13
CA ALA A 135 7.35 8.87 -20.03
C ALA A 135 6.67 9.43 -21.28
N GLN A 136 7.13 9.00 -22.46
CA GLN A 136 6.45 9.19 -23.74
C GLN A 136 5.54 8.01 -24.10
N THR A 137 5.89 6.81 -23.64
CA THR A 137 5.09 5.60 -23.81
C THR A 137 4.89 4.93 -22.47
N ILE A 138 3.63 4.73 -22.09
CA ILE A 138 3.21 4.08 -20.85
C ILE A 138 2.44 2.82 -21.23
N VAL A 139 2.85 1.67 -20.70
CA VAL A 139 2.11 0.42 -20.82
C VAL A 139 1.77 -0.09 -19.40
N SER A 140 0.50 -0.17 -19.09
CA SER A 140 0.00 -0.62 -17.80
C SER A 140 -0.80 -1.90 -17.94
N ILE A 141 -0.56 -2.86 -17.05
CA ILE A 141 -1.31 -4.12 -16.99
C ILE A 141 -2.00 -4.19 -15.63
N GLY A 142 -3.30 -3.86 -15.59
CA GLY A 142 -4.15 -3.94 -14.40
C GLY A 142 -3.84 -2.94 -13.29
N ALA A 143 -2.97 -1.95 -13.52
CA ALA A 143 -2.71 -0.91 -12.54
C ALA A 143 -3.57 0.32 -12.78
N ASP A 144 -4.41 0.70 -11.82
CA ASP A 144 -5.16 1.97 -11.85
C ASP A 144 -4.36 3.09 -11.18
N PHE A 145 -3.28 3.51 -11.84
CA PHE A 145 -2.35 4.50 -11.29
C PHE A 145 -2.90 5.95 -11.24
N LEU A 146 -4.01 6.23 -11.92
CA LEU A 146 -4.75 7.48 -11.74
C LEU A 146 -5.75 7.42 -10.58
N GLY A 147 -6.04 6.22 -10.08
CA GLY A 147 -6.82 5.97 -8.88
C GLY A 147 -5.95 5.84 -7.63
N ASP A 148 -6.10 4.73 -6.91
CA ASP A 148 -5.46 4.49 -5.60
C ASP A 148 -4.27 3.49 -5.64
N TRP A 149 -3.83 3.08 -6.83
CA TRP A 149 -2.69 2.18 -6.97
C TRP A 149 -1.45 2.74 -6.27
N GLN A 150 -0.82 1.93 -5.41
CA GLN A 150 0.33 2.30 -4.58
C GLN A 150 0.11 3.56 -3.71
N GLY A 151 -1.15 3.89 -3.38
CA GLY A 151 -1.52 5.06 -2.58
C GLY A 151 -1.82 6.32 -3.40
N GLY A 152 -1.77 6.25 -4.74
CA GLY A 152 -2.12 7.35 -5.63
C GLY A 152 -1.07 8.46 -5.74
N GLY A 153 -1.47 9.59 -6.32
CA GLY A 153 -0.62 10.78 -6.44
C GLY A 153 0.18 10.86 -7.76
N PHE A 154 -0.11 9.99 -8.72
CA PHE A 154 0.57 9.96 -10.03
C PHE A 154 -0.10 10.84 -11.10
N ASP A 155 -1.30 11.34 -10.83
CA ASP A 155 -2.14 12.11 -11.74
C ASP A 155 -1.46 13.39 -12.25
N ALA A 156 -0.83 14.16 -11.35
CA ALA A 156 -0.14 15.39 -11.70
C ALA A 156 1.05 15.17 -12.65
N ALA A 157 1.84 14.11 -12.44
CA ALA A 157 2.95 13.76 -13.31
C ALA A 157 2.45 13.24 -14.67
N TYR A 158 1.40 12.41 -14.67
CA TYR A 158 0.76 11.92 -15.90
C TYR A 158 0.19 13.08 -16.72
N ALA A 159 -0.55 14.00 -16.10
CA ALA A 159 -1.16 15.15 -16.77
C ALA A 159 -0.14 16.02 -17.50
N LYS A 160 1.09 16.20 -16.96
CA LYS A 160 2.15 16.94 -17.64
C LYS A 160 2.53 16.32 -18.98
N GLY A 161 2.53 15.00 -19.10
CA GLY A 161 2.78 14.27 -20.34
C GLY A 161 1.62 14.33 -21.34
N ARG A 162 0.40 14.62 -20.84
CA ARG A 162 -0.84 14.67 -21.65
C ARG A 162 -1.14 16.04 -22.24
N VAL A 163 -0.35 17.05 -21.90
CA VAL A 163 -0.42 18.37 -22.54
C VAL A 163 0.44 18.35 -23.81
N PRO A 164 -0.14 18.52 -25.02
CA PRO A 164 0.62 18.48 -26.26
C PRO A 164 1.69 19.57 -26.30
N LYS A 165 2.94 19.19 -26.63
CA LYS A 165 4.05 20.11 -26.88
C LYS A 165 4.66 19.80 -28.26
N ASN A 166 4.70 20.78 -29.14
CA ASN A 166 5.22 20.61 -30.51
C ASN A 166 4.58 19.41 -31.25
N GLY A 167 3.27 19.24 -31.11
CA GLY A 167 2.52 18.13 -31.72
C GLY A 167 2.79 16.75 -31.09
N LYS A 168 3.51 16.67 -29.97
CA LYS A 168 3.81 15.41 -29.26
C LYS A 168 3.14 15.38 -27.90
N MET A 169 2.62 14.21 -27.55
CA MET A 169 1.96 13.89 -26.29
C MET A 169 2.36 12.47 -25.89
N SER A 170 2.36 12.16 -24.58
CA SER A 170 2.58 10.80 -24.12
C SER A 170 1.47 9.87 -24.62
N ARG A 171 1.82 8.61 -24.89
CA ARG A 171 0.90 7.56 -25.31
C ARG A 171 0.74 6.52 -24.22
N HIS A 172 -0.49 6.20 -23.90
CA HIS A 172 -0.84 5.25 -22.83
C HIS A 172 -1.64 4.07 -23.41
N THR A 173 -1.16 2.86 -23.17
CA THR A 173 -1.87 1.60 -23.44
C THR A 173 -2.18 0.91 -22.12
N GLN A 174 -3.47 0.66 -21.85
CA GLN A 174 -3.97 0.01 -20.65
C GLN A 174 -4.55 -1.36 -20.97
N PHE A 175 -4.00 -2.41 -20.37
CA PHE A 175 -4.54 -3.76 -20.40
C PHE A 175 -5.26 -4.03 -19.08
N GLU A 176 -6.58 -4.24 -19.09
CA GLU A 176 -7.36 -4.38 -17.84
C GLU A 176 -8.66 -5.14 -18.02
N ALA A 177 -9.20 -5.69 -16.95
CA ALA A 177 -10.49 -6.40 -16.96
C ALA A 177 -11.66 -5.43 -16.82
N ASN A 178 -11.65 -4.59 -15.78
CA ASN A 178 -12.64 -3.55 -15.55
C ASN A 178 -12.11 -2.21 -16.06
N MET A 179 -13.01 -1.35 -16.53
CA MET A 179 -12.61 0.00 -16.91
C MET A 179 -12.30 0.81 -15.65
N SER A 180 -11.00 1.07 -15.46
CA SER A 180 -10.49 1.91 -14.40
C SER A 180 -10.42 3.39 -14.82
N LEU A 181 -10.09 4.27 -13.88
CA LEU A 181 -9.81 5.68 -14.20
C LEU A 181 -8.62 5.79 -15.17
N SER A 182 -7.59 4.99 -14.98
CA SER A 182 -6.43 4.92 -15.90
C SER A 182 -6.85 4.42 -17.27
N GLY A 183 -7.71 3.39 -17.34
CA GLY A 183 -8.22 2.87 -18.61
C GLY A 183 -9.12 3.84 -19.36
N ALA A 184 -9.92 4.63 -18.64
CA ALA A 184 -10.77 5.67 -19.24
C ALA A 184 -9.96 6.81 -19.86
N ASN A 185 -8.73 7.04 -19.40
CA ASN A 185 -7.81 8.06 -19.90
C ASN A 185 -6.74 7.52 -20.88
N ALA A 186 -6.75 6.23 -21.17
CA ALA A 186 -5.77 5.61 -22.07
C ALA A 186 -6.08 5.89 -23.55
N ASP A 187 -5.04 6.03 -24.37
CA ASP A 187 -5.18 6.12 -25.83
C ASP A 187 -5.62 4.78 -26.43
N ASN A 188 -5.16 3.69 -25.82
CA ASN A 188 -5.56 2.33 -26.18
C ASN A 188 -5.93 1.57 -24.91
N ARG A 189 -7.20 1.34 -24.71
CA ARG A 189 -7.69 0.42 -23.71
C ARG A 189 -7.92 -0.96 -24.33
N VAL A 190 -7.30 -1.98 -23.77
CA VAL A 190 -7.40 -3.38 -24.22
C VAL A 190 -8.08 -4.19 -23.11
N ALA A 191 -9.36 -4.50 -23.34
CA ALA A 191 -10.11 -5.32 -22.41
C ALA A 191 -9.68 -6.80 -22.48
N LEU A 192 -9.45 -7.42 -21.32
CA LEU A 192 -9.02 -8.81 -21.22
C LEU A 192 -9.49 -9.44 -19.90
N LYS A 193 -9.50 -10.77 -19.84
CA LYS A 193 -9.86 -11.47 -18.60
C LYS A 193 -8.73 -11.36 -17.57
N PRO A 194 -9.03 -11.35 -16.25
CA PRO A 194 -7.99 -11.34 -15.21
C PRO A 194 -6.93 -12.46 -15.41
N SER A 195 -7.35 -13.66 -15.81
CA SER A 195 -6.46 -14.79 -16.10
C SER A 195 -5.49 -14.56 -17.27
N GLN A 196 -5.77 -13.62 -18.15
CA GLN A 196 -4.92 -13.27 -19.30
C GLN A 196 -3.85 -12.22 -18.98
N GLN A 197 -3.99 -11.48 -17.88
CA GLN A 197 -3.05 -10.39 -17.53
C GLN A 197 -1.62 -10.90 -17.38
N LYS A 198 -1.41 -12.01 -16.67
CA LYS A 198 -0.06 -12.61 -16.51
C LYS A 198 0.51 -13.08 -17.85
N VAL A 199 -0.34 -13.62 -18.73
CA VAL A 199 0.09 -14.07 -20.06
C VAL A 199 0.48 -12.88 -20.93
N VAL A 200 -0.30 -11.79 -20.92
CA VAL A 200 0.04 -10.54 -21.62
C VAL A 200 1.40 -10.01 -21.16
N LEU A 201 1.61 -9.92 -19.84
CA LEU A 201 2.88 -9.45 -19.29
C LEU A 201 4.05 -10.35 -19.70
N ALA A 202 3.89 -11.66 -19.62
CA ALA A 202 4.93 -12.62 -20.02
C ALA A 202 5.24 -12.52 -21.53
N LYS A 203 4.21 -12.40 -22.39
CA LYS A 203 4.40 -12.22 -23.84
C LYS A 203 5.07 -10.89 -24.15
N LEU A 204 4.74 -9.81 -23.45
CA LEU A 204 5.42 -8.53 -23.58
C LEU A 204 6.91 -8.64 -23.24
N TYR A 205 7.22 -9.31 -22.10
CA TYR A 205 8.59 -9.62 -21.72
C TYR A 205 9.32 -10.41 -22.83
N GLY A 206 8.70 -11.51 -23.32
CA GLY A 206 9.28 -12.35 -24.37
C GLY A 206 9.64 -11.53 -25.63
N LYS A 207 8.75 -10.61 -26.05
CA LYS A 207 9.01 -9.73 -27.22
C LYS A 207 10.16 -8.77 -26.97
N LEU A 208 10.23 -8.18 -25.77
CA LEU A 208 11.29 -7.21 -25.44
C LEU A 208 12.66 -7.88 -25.25
N PHE A 209 12.69 -9.13 -24.77
CA PHE A 209 13.93 -9.86 -24.51
C PHE A 209 14.32 -10.84 -25.63
N GLY A 210 13.49 -11.00 -26.65
CA GLY A 210 13.74 -11.95 -27.74
C GLY A 210 13.65 -13.42 -27.30
N THR A 211 12.86 -13.71 -26.28
CA THR A 211 12.69 -15.07 -25.73
C THR A 211 11.29 -15.60 -25.99
N SER A 212 11.20 -16.92 -26.25
CA SER A 212 9.90 -17.58 -26.38
C SER A 212 9.29 -17.81 -25.02
N VAL A 213 8.03 -17.37 -24.84
CA VAL A 213 7.27 -17.52 -23.60
C VAL A 213 5.99 -18.28 -23.89
N GLY A 214 5.66 -19.26 -23.06
CA GLY A 214 4.44 -20.06 -23.15
C GLY A 214 3.16 -19.22 -22.97
N GLY A 215 2.02 -19.90 -23.04
CA GLY A 215 0.68 -19.30 -22.95
C GLY A 215 0.11 -18.89 -24.31
N VAL A 216 -1.20 -18.96 -24.43
CA VAL A 216 -1.94 -18.63 -25.65
C VAL A 216 -2.82 -17.40 -25.38
N LEU A 217 -2.77 -16.44 -26.29
CA LEU A 217 -3.66 -15.28 -26.29
C LEU A 217 -4.55 -15.31 -27.54
N PRO A 218 -5.78 -14.80 -27.45
CA PRO A 218 -6.58 -14.48 -28.64
C PRO A 218 -5.80 -13.56 -29.59
N ALA A 219 -6.05 -13.66 -30.89
CA ALA A 219 -5.29 -12.96 -31.91
C ALA A 219 -5.30 -11.42 -31.70
N ASN A 220 -6.43 -10.85 -31.28
CA ASN A 220 -6.54 -9.42 -30.99
C ASN A 220 -5.65 -8.99 -29.82
N LEU A 221 -5.54 -9.82 -28.77
CA LEU A 221 -4.67 -9.52 -27.64
C LEU A 221 -3.19 -9.69 -28.00
N GLN A 222 -2.86 -10.70 -28.82
CA GLN A 222 -1.49 -10.86 -29.32
C GLN A 222 -1.07 -9.66 -30.15
N THR A 223 -1.93 -9.17 -31.06
CA THR A 223 -1.67 -7.96 -31.86
C THR A 223 -1.46 -6.72 -30.96
N ALA A 224 -2.26 -6.58 -29.90
CA ALA A 224 -2.11 -5.48 -28.95
C ALA A 224 -0.77 -5.54 -28.19
N VAL A 225 -0.34 -6.74 -27.78
CA VAL A 225 0.98 -6.96 -27.13
C VAL A 225 2.12 -6.62 -28.09
N ASP A 226 2.05 -7.09 -29.34
CA ASP A 226 3.07 -6.83 -30.37
C ASP A 226 3.23 -5.34 -30.66
N ARG A 227 2.09 -4.63 -30.72
CA ARG A 227 2.08 -3.17 -30.85
C ARG A 227 2.69 -2.48 -29.65
N ALA A 228 2.28 -2.85 -28.43
CA ALA A 228 2.82 -2.28 -27.19
C ALA A 228 4.35 -2.50 -27.09
N ALA A 229 4.84 -3.71 -27.42
CA ALA A 229 6.25 -4.01 -27.42
C ALA A 229 7.02 -3.13 -28.43
N SER A 230 6.49 -2.97 -29.65
CA SER A 230 7.09 -2.10 -30.68
C SER A 230 7.15 -0.64 -30.25
N GLU A 231 6.07 -0.13 -29.62
CA GLU A 231 6.02 1.24 -29.11
C GLU A 231 7.01 1.47 -27.95
N LEU A 232 7.15 0.50 -27.05
CA LEU A 232 8.14 0.54 -25.94
C LEU A 232 9.58 0.56 -26.47
N LEU A 233 9.92 -0.32 -27.42
CA LEU A 233 11.25 -0.37 -28.02
C LEU A 233 11.58 0.93 -28.76
N LYS A 234 10.61 1.52 -29.47
CA LYS A 234 10.77 2.79 -30.17
C LYS A 234 11.00 3.95 -29.19
N ALA A 235 10.33 3.97 -28.04
CA ALA A 235 10.47 5.02 -27.04
C ALA A 235 11.74 4.86 -26.17
N GLY A 236 12.25 3.64 -26.03
CA GLY A 236 13.46 3.32 -25.27
C GLY A 236 13.37 3.84 -23.83
N SER A 237 14.34 4.64 -23.41
CA SER A 237 14.40 5.19 -22.04
C SER A 237 13.27 6.17 -21.69
N ASN A 238 12.46 6.59 -22.66
CA ASN A 238 11.25 7.37 -22.39
C ASN A 238 9.98 6.49 -22.33
N ALA A 239 10.14 5.19 -22.16
CA ALA A 239 9.04 4.25 -21.95
C ALA A 239 8.99 3.77 -20.49
N VAL A 240 7.81 3.37 -20.03
CA VAL A 240 7.63 2.75 -18.73
C VAL A 240 6.55 1.67 -18.79
N VAL A 241 6.80 0.57 -18.08
CA VAL A 241 5.85 -0.53 -17.90
C VAL A 241 5.52 -0.63 -16.42
N LEU A 242 4.24 -0.85 -16.10
CA LEU A 242 3.78 -1.06 -14.74
C LEU A 242 2.68 -2.11 -14.67
N THR A 243 2.48 -2.70 -13.50
CA THR A 243 1.43 -3.70 -13.29
C THR A 243 0.80 -3.60 -11.92
N GLY A 244 -0.52 -3.85 -11.87
CA GLY A 244 -1.29 -4.03 -10.63
C GLY A 244 -1.42 -5.51 -10.22
N ILE A 245 -0.74 -6.44 -10.90
CA ILE A 245 -0.82 -7.87 -10.58
C ILE A 245 -0.10 -8.13 -9.25
N GLN A 246 -0.84 -8.64 -8.26
CA GLN A 246 -0.30 -9.00 -6.95
C GLN A 246 0.37 -10.39 -6.99
N ASP A 247 1.51 -10.46 -7.69
CA ASP A 247 2.35 -11.65 -7.86
C ASP A 247 3.81 -11.23 -7.98
N VAL A 248 4.68 -11.76 -7.12
CA VAL A 248 6.10 -11.39 -7.04
C VAL A 248 6.83 -11.59 -8.38
N ASN A 249 6.51 -12.67 -9.12
CA ASN A 249 7.14 -12.93 -10.42
C ASN A 249 6.69 -11.92 -11.48
N ALA A 250 5.41 -11.54 -11.47
CA ALA A 250 4.90 -10.49 -12.36
C ALA A 250 5.58 -9.14 -12.07
N GLN A 251 5.76 -8.79 -10.80
CA GLN A 251 6.48 -7.58 -10.41
C GLN A 251 7.95 -7.65 -10.83
N ASN A 252 8.64 -8.78 -10.64
CA ASN A 252 10.02 -8.97 -11.11
C ASN A 252 10.17 -8.79 -12.63
N ILE A 253 9.20 -9.26 -13.41
CA ILE A 253 9.17 -9.05 -14.87
C ILE A 253 9.13 -7.55 -15.19
N VAL A 254 8.27 -6.79 -14.49
CA VAL A 254 8.17 -5.33 -14.69
C VAL A 254 9.47 -4.62 -14.32
N LEU A 255 10.11 -5.01 -13.20
CA LEU A 255 11.42 -4.47 -12.82
C LEU A 255 12.45 -4.73 -13.94
N ALA A 256 12.52 -5.96 -14.46
CA ALA A 256 13.45 -6.35 -15.52
C ALA A 256 13.19 -5.59 -16.84
N ILE A 257 11.93 -5.40 -17.23
CA ILE A 257 11.57 -4.65 -18.44
C ILE A 257 12.04 -3.18 -18.33
N ASN A 258 11.72 -2.51 -17.21
CA ASN A 258 12.07 -1.10 -17.06
C ASN A 258 13.59 -0.87 -16.97
N GLU A 259 14.32 -1.80 -16.36
CA GLU A 259 15.80 -1.76 -16.39
C GLU A 259 16.35 -1.96 -17.79
N LYS A 260 15.83 -2.94 -18.55
CA LYS A 260 16.25 -3.14 -19.96
C LYS A 260 15.99 -1.91 -20.82
N LEU A 261 14.89 -1.20 -20.58
CA LEU A 261 14.54 0.03 -21.28
C LEU A 261 15.39 1.23 -20.81
N ASP A 262 16.12 1.10 -19.71
CA ASP A 262 16.77 2.22 -19.00
C ASP A 262 15.78 3.36 -18.73
N SER A 263 14.61 3.01 -18.21
CA SER A 263 13.47 3.90 -18.09
C SER A 263 13.72 5.09 -17.15
N LYS A 264 13.65 6.31 -17.68
CA LYS A 264 13.79 7.55 -16.89
C LYS A 264 12.62 7.82 -15.95
N ALA A 265 11.48 7.18 -16.21
CA ALA A 265 10.29 7.27 -15.38
C ALA A 265 10.27 6.26 -14.21
N PHE A 266 11.34 5.48 -14.04
CA PHE A 266 11.45 4.36 -13.11
C PHE A 266 12.64 4.60 -12.17
N ASP A 267 12.36 5.11 -10.95
CA ASP A 267 13.40 5.41 -9.96
C ASP A 267 13.38 4.37 -8.83
N THR A 268 14.45 3.60 -8.72
CA THR A 268 14.68 2.60 -7.67
C THR A 268 15.64 3.10 -6.58
N ALA A 269 16.33 4.20 -6.82
CA ALA A 269 17.25 4.79 -5.85
C ALA A 269 16.49 5.50 -4.71
N HIS A 270 15.34 6.09 -5.04
CA HIS A 270 14.49 6.82 -4.10
C HIS A 270 13.09 6.15 -4.00
N PRO A 271 12.98 4.93 -3.45
CA PRO A 271 11.72 4.20 -3.40
C PRO A 271 10.68 4.94 -2.55
N THR A 272 9.42 4.79 -2.91
CA THR A 272 8.31 5.26 -2.10
C THR A 272 7.99 4.28 -0.97
N GLN A 273 7.44 4.79 0.12
CA GLN A 273 7.05 4.03 1.31
C GLN A 273 5.57 4.21 1.64
N THR A 274 4.76 4.33 0.62
CA THR A 274 3.31 4.57 0.76
C THR A 274 2.53 3.31 1.17
N ARG A 275 3.04 2.13 0.81
CA ARG A 275 2.51 0.81 1.13
C ARG A 275 3.66 -0.15 1.37
N LEU A 276 3.85 -0.58 2.61
CA LEU A 276 4.91 -1.51 3.01
C LEU A 276 4.38 -2.77 3.69
N GLY A 277 3.07 -3.00 3.62
CA GLY A 277 2.42 -4.17 4.19
C GLY A 277 3.13 -5.47 3.80
N ASN A 278 3.09 -6.46 4.70
CA ASN A 278 3.67 -7.78 4.50
C ASN A 278 2.60 -8.84 4.78
N ASP A 279 1.93 -9.28 3.71
CA ASP A 279 0.80 -10.22 3.81
C ASP A 279 1.20 -11.55 4.44
N LYS A 280 2.42 -12.03 4.17
CA LYS A 280 2.94 -13.25 4.79
C LYS A 280 3.15 -13.09 6.29
N ALA A 281 3.67 -11.96 6.73
CA ALA A 281 3.86 -11.67 8.15
C ALA A 281 2.51 -11.55 8.88
N VAL A 282 1.48 -10.98 8.22
CA VAL A 282 0.13 -10.92 8.77
C VAL A 282 -0.49 -12.31 8.88
N ALA A 283 -0.35 -13.17 7.86
CA ALA A 283 -0.83 -14.54 7.91
C ALA A 283 -0.14 -15.36 9.02
N ASN A 284 1.18 -15.20 9.18
CA ASN A 284 1.92 -15.82 10.27
C ASN A 284 1.41 -15.33 11.64
N LEU A 285 1.22 -14.01 11.81
CA LEU A 285 0.67 -13.45 13.05
C LEU A 285 -0.67 -14.10 13.44
N VAL A 286 -1.59 -14.26 12.47
CA VAL A 286 -2.88 -14.94 12.74
C VAL A 286 -2.67 -16.38 13.21
N SER A 287 -1.74 -17.11 12.58
CA SER A 287 -1.40 -18.47 13.00
C SER A 287 -0.77 -18.51 14.39
N ASP A 288 0.16 -17.60 14.68
CA ASP A 288 0.87 -17.53 15.96
C ASP A 288 -0.06 -17.15 17.13
N MET A 289 -1.01 -16.23 16.89
CA MET A 289 -2.05 -15.92 17.87
C MET A 289 -2.90 -17.14 18.21
N ASN A 290 -3.36 -17.90 17.19
CA ASN A 290 -4.15 -19.11 17.39
C ASN A 290 -3.35 -20.27 17.99
N ALA A 291 -2.02 -20.27 17.87
CA ALA A 291 -1.11 -21.18 18.56
C ALA A 291 -0.78 -20.76 20.00
N GLY A 292 -1.27 -19.58 20.45
CA GLY A 292 -1.03 -19.09 21.82
C GLY A 292 0.39 -18.57 22.07
N THR A 293 1.20 -18.33 21.03
CA THR A 293 2.58 -17.84 21.13
C THR A 293 2.69 -16.31 21.18
N VAL A 294 1.56 -15.61 20.96
CA VAL A 294 1.48 -14.14 21.05
C VAL A 294 0.84 -13.75 22.37
N GLY A 295 1.55 -13.02 23.21
CA GLY A 295 1.05 -12.52 24.49
C GLY A 295 0.35 -11.17 24.37
N ALA A 296 0.80 -10.30 23.47
CA ALA A 296 0.18 -8.99 23.29
C ALA A 296 0.11 -8.58 21.81
N VAL A 297 -1.00 -7.91 21.44
CA VAL A 297 -1.16 -7.24 20.14
C VAL A 297 -1.57 -5.80 20.36
N ILE A 298 -0.73 -4.87 19.89
CA ILE A 298 -1.01 -3.43 19.90
C ILE A 298 -1.25 -3.00 18.45
N MET A 299 -2.43 -2.48 18.16
CA MET A 299 -2.90 -2.17 16.83
C MET A 299 -3.05 -0.66 16.64
N ALA A 300 -2.58 -0.14 15.50
CA ALA A 300 -2.73 1.29 15.18
C ALA A 300 -2.98 1.52 13.69
N GLY A 301 -4.08 2.21 13.37
CA GLY A 301 -4.48 2.55 12.01
C GLY A 301 -4.88 1.35 11.14
N VAL A 302 -5.33 0.26 11.75
CA VAL A 302 -5.73 -0.98 11.08
C VAL A 302 -7.05 -1.50 11.63
N ASN A 303 -7.84 -2.14 10.76
CA ASN A 303 -9.10 -2.81 11.14
C ASN A 303 -9.14 -4.25 10.57
N PRO A 304 -8.24 -5.15 11.03
CA PRO A 304 -8.16 -6.51 10.49
C PRO A 304 -9.39 -7.36 10.74
N ALA A 305 -10.18 -7.11 11.80
CA ALA A 305 -11.43 -7.82 12.03
C ALA A 305 -12.49 -7.56 10.93
N TYR A 306 -12.35 -6.47 10.17
CA TYR A 306 -13.18 -6.17 9.01
C TYR A 306 -12.50 -6.49 7.68
N THR A 307 -11.21 -6.16 7.55
CA THR A 307 -10.54 -6.12 6.25
C THR A 307 -9.81 -7.42 5.87
N LEU A 308 -9.56 -8.34 6.82
CA LEU A 308 -8.95 -9.62 6.51
C LEU A 308 -9.96 -10.58 5.87
N PRO A 309 -9.56 -11.36 4.84
CA PRO A 309 -10.42 -12.40 4.27
C PRO A 309 -10.89 -13.45 5.27
N ASN A 310 -10.05 -13.78 6.26
CA ASN A 310 -10.37 -14.69 7.37
C ASN A 310 -10.40 -13.94 8.71
N ALA A 311 -11.31 -12.97 8.82
CA ALA A 311 -11.47 -12.15 10.01
C ALA A 311 -11.78 -12.98 11.26
N THR A 312 -12.54 -14.08 11.11
CA THR A 312 -12.89 -14.98 12.24
C THR A 312 -11.64 -15.53 12.91
N ALA A 313 -10.68 -16.07 12.15
CA ALA A 313 -9.45 -16.60 12.74
C ALA A 313 -8.61 -15.52 13.43
N PHE A 314 -8.62 -14.28 12.90
CA PHE A 314 -7.97 -13.16 13.57
C PHE A 314 -8.64 -12.85 14.93
N ILE A 315 -9.97 -12.77 14.96
CA ILE A 315 -10.74 -12.47 16.18
C ILE A 315 -10.54 -13.58 17.24
N GLU A 316 -10.57 -14.84 16.81
CA GLU A 316 -10.35 -15.99 17.70
C GLU A 316 -8.93 -15.97 18.29
N GLY A 317 -7.92 -15.73 17.45
CA GLY A 317 -6.55 -15.59 17.90
C GLY A 317 -6.34 -14.38 18.83
N LEU A 318 -6.97 -13.24 18.54
CA LEU A 318 -6.87 -12.04 19.36
C LEU A 318 -7.42 -12.28 20.78
N LYS A 319 -8.52 -13.04 20.91
CA LYS A 319 -9.10 -13.41 22.21
C LYS A 319 -8.20 -14.32 23.06
N GLN A 320 -7.23 -15.00 22.46
CA GLN A 320 -6.27 -15.84 23.18
C GLN A 320 -5.07 -15.05 23.71
N THR A 321 -4.91 -13.78 23.29
CA THR A 321 -3.82 -12.93 23.78
C THR A 321 -4.12 -12.38 25.19
N GLU A 322 -3.08 -12.21 26.01
CA GLU A 322 -3.19 -11.64 27.37
C GLU A 322 -3.48 -10.13 27.34
N LEU A 323 -3.09 -9.47 26.25
CA LEU A 323 -3.27 -8.05 26.04
C LEU A 323 -3.61 -7.74 24.59
N SER A 324 -4.72 -7.06 24.34
CA SER A 324 -5.03 -6.46 23.06
C SER A 324 -5.39 -4.98 23.24
N VAL A 325 -4.72 -4.12 22.48
CA VAL A 325 -4.92 -2.66 22.51
C VAL A 325 -5.16 -2.16 21.10
N ALA A 326 -6.27 -1.47 20.86
CA ALA A 326 -6.55 -0.80 19.60
C ALA A 326 -6.45 0.73 19.77
N PHE A 327 -5.50 1.36 19.06
CA PHE A 327 -5.52 2.80 18.85
C PHE A 327 -6.49 3.09 17.72
N SER A 328 -7.66 3.60 18.03
CA SER A 328 -8.71 3.85 17.05
C SER A 328 -9.46 5.16 17.31
N MET A 329 -9.86 5.82 16.22
CA MET A 329 -10.74 6.99 16.28
C MET A 329 -12.21 6.61 16.47
N LYS A 330 -12.59 5.36 16.17
CA LYS A 330 -13.97 4.85 16.21
C LYS A 330 -14.00 3.50 16.90
N ASN A 331 -15.16 3.12 17.40
CA ASN A 331 -15.37 1.77 17.90
C ASN A 331 -15.69 0.84 16.71
N ASP A 332 -14.67 0.61 15.86
CA ASP A 332 -14.75 -0.27 14.70
C ASP A 332 -14.74 -1.76 15.12
N GLU A 333 -14.81 -2.68 14.14
CA GLU A 333 -14.90 -4.11 14.40
C GLU A 333 -13.69 -4.63 15.18
N THR A 334 -12.49 -4.11 14.92
CA THR A 334 -11.28 -4.51 15.67
C THR A 334 -11.25 -3.90 17.06
N ALA A 335 -11.61 -2.63 17.21
CA ALA A 335 -11.70 -1.98 18.50
C ALA A 335 -12.74 -2.66 19.40
N SER A 336 -13.90 -3.05 18.84
CA SER A 336 -14.99 -3.69 19.57
C SER A 336 -14.65 -5.07 20.16
N VAL A 337 -13.64 -5.76 19.62
CA VAL A 337 -13.17 -7.07 20.11
C VAL A 337 -11.85 -6.98 20.87
N SER A 338 -11.29 -5.79 21.05
CA SER A 338 -10.07 -5.55 21.81
C SER A 338 -10.36 -5.29 23.28
N GLN A 339 -9.46 -5.73 24.17
CA GLN A 339 -9.60 -5.48 25.63
C GLN A 339 -9.52 -3.98 25.93
N TYR A 340 -8.60 -3.27 25.27
CA TYR A 340 -8.42 -1.84 25.48
C TYR A 340 -8.57 -1.09 24.15
N VAL A 341 -9.27 0.04 24.20
CA VAL A 341 -9.34 1.02 23.12
C VAL A 341 -8.70 2.30 23.61
N ALA A 342 -7.65 2.72 22.96
CA ALA A 342 -7.02 4.03 23.15
C ALA A 342 -7.56 4.98 22.09
N ALA A 343 -8.23 6.06 22.50
CA ALA A 343 -8.78 7.06 21.59
C ALA A 343 -7.63 7.75 20.82
N ALA A 344 -7.69 7.75 19.45
CA ALA A 344 -6.66 8.29 18.56
C ALA A 344 -7.06 9.66 17.98
#